data_b18376280b0cc28502abd60570963782
#
_entry.id   b18376280b0cc28502abd60570963782
#
_cell.length_a   1.000
_cell.length_b   1.000
_cell.length_c   1.000
_cell.angle_alpha   90.00
_cell.angle_beta   90.00
_cell.angle_gamma   90.00
#
_symmetry.space_group_name_H-M   'P 1'
#
loop_
_entity.id
_entity.type
_entity.pdbx_description
1 polymer ?
#
loop_
_entity_poly.entity_id
_entity_poly.type
_entity_poly.pdbx_seq_one_letter_code
_entity_poly.pdbx_strand_id
1 'polypeptide(L)'
;MIVKKIQNQHGLRAEEVPQLMLTHGVEYQKVECVNWPKEFPYAPKMEVALAHTGDSLLLHYRVEENCIRAAAEADGGRVWEDSCCEIFLQPSSPITQHPTPYFNIECNCAGTLLIGKGEDRHDRQPATAATLQSANRWSSLMKTAVSGENGRYTIPLKDGKFTWHMALVVPATALFDSGITVFSGQTLRGNIYKCGDCLTTPHFLSLFPIDTPQPDFHRPEFFGELTFE
;
A
#
# COMPACT_ATOMS: atom_id res chain seq x y z
N MET A 1 -13.46 6.53 -6.77
CA MET A 1 -13.67 5.06 -6.59
C MET A 1 -14.46 4.84 -5.30
N ILE A 2 -15.48 3.95 -5.33
CA ILE A 2 -16.24 3.58 -4.13
C ILE A 2 -15.50 2.46 -3.40
N VAL A 3 -15.26 2.63 -2.12
CA VAL A 3 -14.67 1.62 -1.22
C VAL A 3 -15.80 1.01 -0.39
N LYS A 4 -16.11 -0.24 -0.69
CA LYS A 4 -17.27 -0.97 -0.16
C LYS A 4 -17.13 -1.25 1.32
N LYS A 5 -18.21 -1.05 2.08
CA LYS A 5 -18.28 -1.50 3.48
C LYS A 5 -18.57 -2.99 3.56
N ILE A 6 -17.77 -3.70 4.35
CA ILE A 6 -17.96 -5.12 4.67
C ILE A 6 -18.27 -5.23 6.17
N GLN A 7 -19.31 -6.00 6.53
CA GLN A 7 -19.55 -6.28 7.93
C GLN A 7 -18.44 -7.14 8.51
N ASN A 8 -17.83 -6.66 9.60
CA ASN A 8 -16.73 -7.35 10.26
C ASN A 8 -17.23 -8.26 11.38
N GLN A 9 -16.61 -9.44 11.46
CA GLN A 9 -16.54 -10.22 12.68
C GLN A 9 -15.28 -9.79 13.42
N HIS A 10 -15.37 -9.54 14.72
CA HIS A 10 -14.23 -9.10 15.54
C HIS A 10 -12.99 -9.97 15.34
N GLY A 11 -11.82 -9.33 15.22
CA GLY A 11 -10.52 -10.01 15.13
C GLY A 11 -10.13 -10.48 13.73
N LEU A 12 -10.57 -9.80 12.67
CA LEU A 12 -10.20 -10.11 11.30
C LEU A 12 -8.67 -10.13 11.11
N ARG A 13 -8.14 -11.26 10.64
CA ARG A 13 -6.73 -11.41 10.28
C ARG A 13 -6.52 -11.11 8.79
N ALA A 14 -5.37 -10.55 8.44
CA ALA A 14 -5.09 -10.17 7.06
C ALA A 14 -5.13 -11.38 6.09
N GLU A 15 -4.79 -12.59 6.54
CA GLU A 15 -4.88 -13.81 5.73
C GLU A 15 -6.31 -14.18 5.31
N GLU A 16 -7.33 -13.66 5.98
CA GLU A 16 -8.75 -13.90 5.71
C GLU A 16 -9.32 -12.91 4.69
N VAL A 17 -8.66 -11.76 4.51
CA VAL A 17 -9.10 -10.66 3.63
C VAL A 17 -9.34 -11.10 2.19
N PRO A 18 -8.47 -11.91 1.55
CA PRO A 18 -8.70 -12.34 0.17
C PRO A 18 -10.03 -13.10 -0.02
N GLN A 19 -10.33 -14.02 0.89
CA GLN A 19 -11.58 -14.79 0.84
C GLN A 19 -12.80 -13.92 1.19
N LEU A 20 -12.65 -13.00 2.14
CA LEU A 20 -13.70 -12.08 2.52
C LEU A 20 -14.09 -11.17 1.36
N MET A 21 -13.12 -10.59 0.65
CA MET A 21 -13.35 -9.75 -0.52
C MET A 21 -14.06 -10.51 -1.64
N LEU A 22 -13.63 -11.75 -1.90
CA LEU A 22 -14.28 -12.62 -2.89
C LEU A 22 -15.74 -12.88 -2.52
N THR A 23 -16.02 -13.25 -1.28
CA THR A 23 -17.37 -13.55 -0.78
C THR A 23 -18.30 -12.34 -0.90
N HIS A 24 -17.79 -11.14 -0.68
CA HIS A 24 -18.56 -9.90 -0.77
C HIS A 24 -18.58 -9.25 -2.16
N GLY A 25 -17.98 -9.90 -3.16
CA GLY A 25 -17.95 -9.41 -4.54
C GLY A 25 -17.24 -8.05 -4.66
N VAL A 26 -16.12 -7.87 -3.93
CA VAL A 26 -15.29 -6.66 -4.09
C VAL A 26 -14.50 -6.77 -5.39
N GLU A 27 -14.66 -5.77 -6.24
CA GLU A 27 -14.00 -5.74 -7.54
C GLU A 27 -12.52 -5.35 -7.42
N TYR A 28 -11.68 -5.99 -8.24
CA TYR A 28 -10.27 -5.65 -8.36
C TYR A 28 -10.07 -4.55 -9.39
N GLN A 29 -9.30 -3.55 -9.02
CA GLN A 29 -8.84 -2.48 -9.89
C GLN A 29 -7.43 -2.82 -10.39
N LYS A 30 -7.17 -2.58 -11.66
CA LYS A 30 -5.83 -2.74 -12.24
C LYS A 30 -4.97 -1.52 -11.95
N VAL A 31 -3.77 -1.73 -11.46
CA VAL A 31 -2.74 -0.69 -11.29
C VAL A 31 -1.81 -0.79 -12.49
N GLU A 32 -2.13 -0.03 -13.55
CA GLU A 32 -1.51 -0.22 -14.87
C GLU A 32 -1.02 1.08 -15.55
N CYS A 33 -1.14 2.24 -14.85
CA CYS A 33 -0.60 3.48 -15.40
C CYS A 33 0.93 3.45 -15.34
N VAL A 34 1.57 3.31 -16.52
CA VAL A 34 3.03 3.43 -16.69
C VAL A 34 3.34 4.89 -16.99
N ASN A 35 3.68 5.67 -15.96
CA ASN A 35 3.78 7.13 -16.09
C ASN A 35 5.09 7.58 -16.76
N TRP A 36 6.16 6.76 -16.70
CA TRP A 36 7.50 7.08 -17.24
C TRP A 36 8.01 5.98 -18.20
N PRO A 37 7.25 5.70 -19.31
CA PRO A 37 7.51 4.53 -20.17
C PRO A 37 8.82 4.60 -20.97
N LYS A 38 9.46 5.76 -21.09
CA LYS A 38 10.75 5.90 -21.79
C LYS A 38 11.89 5.32 -20.99
N GLU A 39 11.92 5.60 -19.67
CA GLU A 39 12.95 5.16 -18.74
C GLU A 39 12.59 3.84 -18.07
N PHE A 40 11.31 3.64 -17.77
CA PHE A 40 10.78 2.50 -17.02
C PHE A 40 9.61 1.84 -17.75
N PRO A 41 9.85 1.15 -18.86
CA PRO A 41 8.78 0.57 -19.70
C PRO A 41 8.20 -0.71 -19.13
N TYR A 42 8.84 -1.35 -18.16
CA TYR A 42 8.35 -2.59 -17.57
C TYR A 42 7.12 -2.36 -16.71
N ALA A 43 6.08 -3.13 -16.96
CA ALA A 43 4.82 -3.09 -16.24
C ALA A 43 4.49 -4.50 -15.70
N PRO A 44 4.78 -4.78 -14.42
CA PRO A 44 4.24 -5.98 -13.79
C PRO A 44 2.71 -5.91 -13.78
N LYS A 45 2.04 -7.05 -13.72
CA LYS A 45 0.60 -7.06 -13.50
C LYS A 45 0.35 -6.86 -12.02
N MET A 46 -0.46 -5.88 -11.69
CA MET A 46 -0.96 -5.66 -10.35
C MET A 46 -2.44 -5.36 -10.36
N GLU A 47 -3.16 -6.04 -9.49
CA GLU A 47 -4.56 -5.77 -9.17
C GLU A 47 -4.70 -5.54 -7.68
N VAL A 48 -5.61 -4.66 -7.30
CA VAL A 48 -5.91 -4.36 -5.90
C VAL A 48 -7.40 -4.32 -5.66
N ALA A 49 -7.85 -4.96 -4.58
CA ALA A 49 -9.20 -4.81 -4.06
C ALA A 49 -9.15 -4.01 -2.76
N LEU A 50 -10.08 -3.05 -2.61
CA LEU A 50 -10.25 -2.21 -1.43
C LEU A 50 -11.64 -2.40 -0.86
N ALA A 51 -11.68 -2.52 0.47
CA ALA A 51 -12.92 -2.51 1.26
C ALA A 51 -12.62 -1.91 2.64
N HIS A 52 -13.63 -1.74 3.48
CA HIS A 52 -13.44 -1.34 4.87
C HIS A 52 -14.48 -2.00 5.79
N THR A 53 -14.16 -2.07 7.08
CA THR A 53 -15.07 -2.61 8.12
C THR A 53 -15.77 -1.51 8.92
N GLY A 54 -15.55 -0.27 8.55
CA GLY A 54 -15.91 0.92 9.30
C GLY A 54 -14.68 1.49 9.99
N ASP A 55 -14.01 0.73 10.82
CA ASP A 55 -12.84 1.13 11.60
C ASP A 55 -11.49 0.74 10.97
N SER A 56 -11.49 -0.14 9.99
CA SER A 56 -10.26 -0.64 9.34
C SER A 56 -10.40 -0.66 7.81
N LEU A 57 -9.35 -0.22 7.12
CA LEU A 57 -9.16 -0.38 5.69
C LEU A 57 -8.65 -1.80 5.42
N LEU A 58 -9.24 -2.46 4.43
CA LEU A 58 -8.84 -3.77 3.95
C LEU A 58 -8.25 -3.63 2.55
N LEU A 59 -7.08 -4.20 2.34
CA LEU A 59 -6.38 -4.21 1.06
C LEU A 59 -6.00 -5.64 0.70
N HIS A 60 -6.22 -6.02 -0.56
CA HIS A 60 -5.66 -7.25 -1.11
C HIS A 60 -5.03 -6.97 -2.46
N TYR A 61 -3.73 -7.20 -2.54
CA TYR A 61 -2.92 -7.05 -3.75
C TYR A 61 -2.64 -8.41 -4.38
N ARG A 62 -2.72 -8.47 -5.71
CA ARG A 62 -2.28 -9.59 -6.55
C ARG A 62 -1.23 -9.09 -7.50
N VAL A 63 -0.07 -9.71 -7.52
CA VAL A 63 1.07 -9.25 -8.34
C VAL A 63 1.66 -10.42 -9.13
N GLU A 64 1.94 -10.18 -10.42
CA GLU A 64 2.78 -11.02 -11.26
C GLU A 64 3.94 -10.17 -11.78
N GLU A 65 5.17 -10.54 -11.42
CA GLU A 65 6.37 -9.79 -11.79
C GLU A 65 7.56 -10.72 -12.16
N ASN A 66 8.56 -10.16 -12.84
CA ASN A 66 9.72 -10.90 -13.35
C ASN A 66 10.94 -10.90 -12.43
N CYS A 67 10.84 -10.24 -11.30
CA CYS A 67 11.91 -10.14 -10.32
C CYS A 67 11.30 -9.89 -8.94
N ILE A 68 11.91 -10.44 -7.89
CA ILE A 68 11.44 -10.26 -6.52
C ILE A 68 12.59 -9.91 -5.59
N ARG A 69 12.31 -9.05 -4.61
CA ARG A 69 13.21 -8.68 -3.52
C ARG A 69 12.43 -8.24 -2.30
N ALA A 70 12.92 -8.59 -1.11
CA ALA A 70 12.50 -8.03 0.16
C ALA A 70 13.73 -7.97 1.08
N ALA A 71 14.41 -6.84 1.11
CA ALA A 71 15.65 -6.65 1.84
C ALA A 71 15.53 -5.65 2.99
N ALA A 72 14.41 -4.95 3.13
CA ALA A 72 14.17 -4.07 4.27
C ALA A 72 14.16 -4.88 5.57
N GLU A 73 15.12 -4.60 6.47
CA GLU A 73 15.38 -5.41 7.66
C GLU A 73 14.36 -5.20 8.79
N ALA A 74 13.65 -4.07 8.78
CA ALA A 74 12.68 -3.71 9.83
C ALA A 74 11.54 -2.85 9.27
N ASP A 75 10.42 -2.83 10.01
CA ASP A 75 9.35 -1.87 9.76
C ASP A 75 9.89 -0.43 9.87
N GLY A 76 9.36 0.44 9.01
CA GLY A 76 9.88 1.80 8.84
C GLY A 76 11.12 1.89 7.94
N GLY A 77 11.63 0.73 7.45
CA GLY A 77 12.74 0.68 6.50
C GLY A 77 12.36 1.05 5.09
N ARG A 78 13.33 0.97 4.17
CA ARG A 78 13.22 1.39 2.76
C ARG A 78 12.51 0.33 1.92
N VAL A 79 11.23 0.07 2.19
CA VAL A 79 10.44 -0.98 1.53
C VAL A 79 10.17 -0.71 0.06
N TRP A 80 10.21 0.56 -0.38
CA TRP A 80 10.05 0.98 -1.78
C TRP A 80 11.20 0.50 -2.69
N GLU A 81 12.37 0.16 -2.12
CA GLU A 81 13.46 -0.46 -2.87
C GLU A 81 13.19 -1.92 -3.24
N ASP A 82 12.23 -2.54 -2.57
CA ASP A 82 11.84 -3.94 -2.72
C ASP A 82 10.65 -4.10 -3.70
N SER A 83 10.19 -5.34 -3.90
CA SER A 83 8.88 -5.60 -4.52
C SER A 83 7.79 -5.05 -3.61
N CYS A 84 7.34 -3.82 -3.85
CA CYS A 84 6.49 -3.05 -2.95
C CYS A 84 5.12 -2.72 -3.56
N CYS A 85 4.09 -2.76 -2.72
CA CYS A 85 2.76 -2.23 -3.01
C CYS A 85 2.42 -1.14 -2.00
N GLU A 86 1.80 -0.06 -2.49
CA GLU A 86 1.58 1.12 -1.68
C GLU A 86 0.17 1.67 -1.85
N ILE A 87 -0.34 2.32 -0.82
CA ILE A 87 -1.48 3.21 -0.88
C ILE A 87 -1.17 4.51 -0.16
N PHE A 88 -1.39 5.63 -0.84
CA PHE A 88 -1.29 6.95 -0.23
C PHE A 88 -2.68 7.51 -0.02
N LEU A 89 -2.92 8.09 1.15
CA LEU A 89 -4.23 8.59 1.57
C LEU A 89 -4.10 10.00 2.13
N GLN A 90 -4.90 10.91 1.58
CA GLN A 90 -5.01 12.29 2.05
C GLN A 90 -6.40 12.49 2.65
N PRO A 91 -6.52 12.71 3.96
CA PRO A 91 -7.78 13.11 4.59
C PRO A 91 -8.30 14.41 3.99
N SER A 92 -9.61 14.55 3.87
CA SER A 92 -10.21 15.84 3.54
C SER A 92 -9.93 16.82 4.67
N SER A 93 -9.18 17.88 4.37
CA SER A 93 -8.92 18.94 5.35
C SER A 93 -10.07 19.94 5.38
N PRO A 94 -10.44 20.49 6.54
CA PRO A 94 -11.15 21.74 6.59
C PRO A 94 -10.35 22.79 5.79
N ILE A 95 -11.03 23.62 5.03
CA ILE A 95 -10.52 24.59 4.03
C ILE A 95 -9.37 25.50 4.54
N THR A 96 -9.01 25.43 5.81
CA THR A 96 -8.06 26.31 6.50
C THR A 96 -6.63 25.80 6.59
N GLN A 97 -6.34 24.56 6.19
CA GLN A 97 -4.97 24.01 6.22
C GLN A 97 -4.50 23.65 4.80
N HIS A 98 -3.60 24.45 4.26
CA HIS A 98 -2.84 24.15 3.05
C HIS A 98 -1.35 24.37 3.32
N PRO A 99 -0.48 23.43 2.93
CA PRO A 99 -0.76 22.12 2.33
C PRO A 99 -1.37 21.11 3.32
N THR A 100 -2.18 20.18 2.82
CA THR A 100 -2.81 19.13 3.63
C THR A 100 -1.91 17.89 3.67
N PRO A 101 -1.51 17.41 4.86
CA PRO A 101 -0.69 16.20 4.96
C PRO A 101 -1.41 14.96 4.40
N TYR A 102 -0.64 14.03 3.88
CA TYR A 102 -1.11 12.70 3.46
C TYR A 102 -0.25 11.60 4.10
N PHE A 103 -0.79 10.39 4.09
CA PHE A 103 -0.13 9.18 4.59
C PHE A 103 0.35 8.35 3.42
N ASN A 104 1.55 7.77 3.54
CA ASN A 104 2.03 6.67 2.73
C ASN A 104 2.01 5.39 3.56
N ILE A 105 1.37 4.35 3.05
CA ILE A 105 1.32 3.01 3.62
C ILE A 105 1.92 2.09 2.57
N GLU A 106 3.12 1.62 2.84
CA GLU A 106 3.95 0.88 1.89
C GLU A 106 4.32 -0.48 2.50
N CYS A 107 4.15 -1.54 1.76
CA CYS A 107 4.46 -2.88 2.24
C CYS A 107 5.18 -3.68 1.16
N ASN A 108 6.35 -4.24 1.49
CA ASN A 108 7.04 -5.12 0.57
C ASN A 108 6.42 -6.52 0.54
N CYS A 109 6.79 -7.31 -0.46
CA CYS A 109 6.23 -8.65 -0.71
C CYS A 109 6.44 -9.65 0.44
N ALA A 110 7.32 -9.39 1.39
CA ALA A 110 7.52 -10.21 2.60
C ALA A 110 6.78 -9.67 3.83
N GLY A 111 6.05 -8.55 3.71
CA GLY A 111 5.23 -8.00 4.78
C GLY A 111 5.94 -6.98 5.68
N THR A 112 7.12 -6.48 5.31
CA THR A 112 7.74 -5.35 6.01
C THR A 112 6.98 -4.07 5.64
N LEU A 113 6.60 -3.27 6.64
CA LEU A 113 5.66 -2.16 6.51
C LEU A 113 6.32 -0.83 6.86
N LEU A 114 6.02 0.18 6.07
CA LEU A 114 6.29 1.59 6.35
C LEU A 114 4.95 2.34 6.37
N ILE A 115 4.77 3.20 7.38
CA ILE A 115 3.70 4.20 7.41
C ILE A 115 4.35 5.53 7.77
N GLY A 116 4.09 6.56 6.97
CA GLY A 116 4.57 7.92 7.18
C GLY A 116 3.48 8.95 6.94
N LYS A 117 3.67 10.16 7.48
CA LYS A 117 2.80 11.33 7.29
C LYS A 117 3.63 12.54 6.92
N GLY A 118 3.19 13.34 5.98
CA GLY A 118 3.86 14.57 5.56
C GLY A 118 3.14 15.26 4.43
N GLU A 119 3.63 16.42 4.02
CA GLU A 119 3.04 17.25 2.98
C GLU A 119 3.65 16.98 1.60
N ASP A 120 4.89 16.50 1.58
CA ASP A 120 5.64 16.12 0.39
C ASP A 120 6.49 14.87 0.67
N ARG A 121 7.50 14.59 -0.17
CA ARG A 121 8.40 13.42 -0.01
C ARG A 121 9.48 13.61 1.05
N HIS A 122 9.68 14.84 1.52
CA HIS A 122 10.70 15.21 2.49
C HIS A 122 10.07 15.38 3.88
N ASP A 123 10.90 15.32 4.93
CA ASP A 123 10.51 15.61 6.33
C ASP A 123 9.27 14.84 6.80
N ARG A 124 9.15 13.59 6.36
CA ARG A 124 8.02 12.74 6.71
C ARG A 124 8.12 12.24 8.14
N GLN A 125 7.05 12.41 8.90
CA GLN A 125 6.89 11.87 10.24
C GLN A 125 6.64 10.37 10.15
N PRO A 126 7.53 9.50 10.69
CA PRO A 126 7.29 8.07 10.70
C PRO A 126 6.24 7.68 11.74
N ALA A 127 5.50 6.63 11.46
CA ALA A 127 4.63 6.00 12.45
C ALA A 127 5.43 5.37 13.60
N THR A 128 4.85 5.34 14.79
CA THR A 128 5.44 4.64 15.93
C THR A 128 5.44 3.12 15.72
N ALA A 129 6.27 2.40 16.45
CA ALA A 129 6.27 0.94 16.43
C ALA A 129 4.90 0.35 16.81
N ALA A 130 4.17 0.96 17.75
CA ALA A 130 2.82 0.55 18.12
C ALA A 130 1.83 0.73 16.97
N THR A 131 1.92 1.84 16.22
CA THR A 131 1.10 2.08 15.03
C THR A 131 1.38 1.05 13.95
N LEU A 132 2.66 0.76 13.65
CA LEU A 132 3.05 -0.25 12.67
C LEU A 132 2.57 -1.67 13.07
N GLN A 133 2.62 -2.00 14.36
CA GLN A 133 2.13 -3.27 14.88
C GLN A 133 0.60 -3.40 14.86
N SER A 134 -0.13 -2.29 14.92
CA SER A 134 -1.60 -2.30 14.83
C SER A 134 -2.12 -2.71 13.45
N ALA A 135 -1.34 -2.50 12.41
CA ALA A 135 -1.68 -2.95 11.05
C ALA A 135 -1.34 -4.44 10.90
N ASN A 136 -2.40 -5.26 10.74
CA ASN A 136 -2.23 -6.68 10.50
C ASN A 136 -1.92 -6.91 9.01
N ARG A 137 -1.02 -7.84 8.72
CA ARG A 137 -0.49 -8.10 7.36
C ARG A 137 -0.24 -9.58 7.12
N TRP A 138 -0.44 -9.98 5.89
CA TRP A 138 -0.18 -11.31 5.39
C TRP A 138 0.38 -11.25 3.97
N SER A 139 1.32 -12.14 3.67
CA SER A 139 1.79 -12.37 2.31
C SER A 139 1.91 -13.86 2.03
N SER A 140 1.58 -14.25 0.81
CA SER A 140 1.75 -15.63 0.34
C SER A 140 3.22 -16.07 0.34
N LEU A 141 4.15 -15.14 0.36
CA LEU A 141 5.60 -15.39 0.36
C LEU A 141 6.22 -15.50 1.75
N MET A 142 5.51 -15.18 2.83
CA MET A 142 6.05 -15.27 4.19
C MET A 142 6.60 -16.67 4.53
N LYS A 143 6.02 -17.73 3.96
CA LYS A 143 6.47 -19.12 4.19
C LYS A 143 7.77 -19.48 3.43
N THR A 144 8.12 -18.71 2.40
CA THR A 144 9.30 -18.97 1.56
C THR A 144 10.45 -18.02 1.84
N ALA A 145 10.18 -16.96 2.59
CA ALA A 145 11.17 -15.99 2.99
C ALA A 145 12.04 -16.51 4.15
N VAL A 146 13.29 -16.08 4.19
CA VAL A 146 14.21 -16.42 5.27
C VAL A 146 13.89 -15.56 6.49
N SER A 147 13.74 -16.18 7.66
CA SER A 147 13.57 -15.42 8.91
C SER A 147 14.89 -14.74 9.26
N GLY A 148 14.90 -13.42 9.34
CA GLY A 148 16.01 -12.63 9.84
C GLY A 148 16.12 -12.67 11.36
N GLU A 149 17.22 -12.14 11.92
CA GLU A 149 17.49 -12.13 13.36
C GLU A 149 16.40 -11.45 14.21
N ASN A 150 15.63 -10.55 13.62
CA ASN A 150 14.51 -9.82 14.26
C ASN A 150 13.13 -10.43 13.98
N GLY A 151 13.06 -11.69 13.52
CA GLY A 151 11.79 -12.33 13.15
C GLY A 151 11.14 -11.76 11.90
N ARG A 152 11.86 -10.97 11.10
CA ARG A 152 11.42 -10.46 9.82
C ARG A 152 11.77 -11.43 8.69
N TYR A 153 10.96 -11.39 7.66
CA TYR A 153 11.16 -12.22 6.48
C TYR A 153 11.89 -11.41 5.41
N THR A 154 12.98 -11.97 4.88
CA THR A 154 13.72 -11.39 3.77
C THR A 154 13.71 -12.33 2.56
N ILE A 155 13.76 -11.74 1.38
CA ILE A 155 13.87 -12.45 0.10
C ILE A 155 15.01 -11.77 -0.66
N PRO A 156 16.13 -12.49 -0.95
CA PRO A 156 17.20 -11.95 -1.79
C PRO A 156 16.67 -11.58 -3.17
N LEU A 157 17.34 -10.64 -3.82
CA LEU A 157 17.05 -10.31 -5.23
C LEU A 157 17.10 -11.56 -6.09
N LYS A 158 16.04 -11.84 -6.82
CA LYS A 158 15.90 -13.02 -7.65
C LYS A 158 15.07 -12.74 -8.89
N ASP A 159 15.63 -13.02 -10.05
CA ASP A 159 14.93 -12.99 -11.32
C ASP A 159 14.13 -14.27 -11.57
N GLY A 160 13.00 -14.17 -12.26
CA GLY A 160 12.11 -15.28 -12.58
C GLY A 160 10.68 -14.78 -12.74
N LYS A 161 9.73 -15.71 -12.86
CA LYS A 161 8.30 -15.38 -12.84
C LYS A 161 7.75 -15.64 -11.44
N PHE A 162 7.23 -14.59 -10.83
CA PHE A 162 6.66 -14.66 -9.48
C PHE A 162 5.21 -14.20 -9.50
N THR A 163 4.36 -14.96 -8.84
CA THR A 163 2.99 -14.59 -8.53
C THR A 163 2.85 -14.61 -7.02
N TRP A 164 2.42 -13.48 -6.46
CA TRP A 164 2.25 -13.36 -5.03
C TRP A 164 1.06 -12.47 -4.66
N HIS A 165 0.60 -12.67 -3.45
CA HIS A 165 -0.53 -11.96 -2.86
C HIS A 165 -0.11 -11.34 -1.55
N MET A 166 -0.64 -10.17 -1.27
CA MET A 166 -0.48 -9.50 0.01
C MET A 166 -1.81 -8.91 0.47
N ALA A 167 -2.10 -9.05 1.74
CA ALA A 167 -3.28 -8.45 2.34
C ALA A 167 -2.91 -7.65 3.59
N LEU A 168 -3.59 -6.52 3.77
CA LEU A 168 -3.45 -5.63 4.90
C LEU A 168 -4.81 -5.37 5.55
N VAL A 169 -4.83 -5.29 6.88
CA VAL A 169 -5.91 -4.72 7.68
C VAL A 169 -5.30 -3.54 8.43
N VAL A 170 -5.64 -2.33 8.01
CA VAL A 170 -5.06 -1.08 8.53
C VAL A 170 -6.13 -0.34 9.32
N PRO A 171 -6.03 -0.25 10.66
CA PRO A 171 -7.00 0.47 11.45
C PRO A 171 -6.96 1.97 11.14
N ALA A 172 -8.10 2.66 11.24
CA ALA A 172 -8.18 4.10 10.98
C ALA A 172 -7.23 4.90 11.88
N THR A 173 -6.95 4.41 13.09
CA THR A 173 -5.98 4.98 14.04
C THR A 173 -4.54 4.94 13.53
N ALA A 174 -4.22 4.13 12.51
CA ALA A 174 -2.90 4.16 11.85
C ALA A 174 -2.70 5.46 11.04
N LEU A 175 -3.78 6.18 10.72
CA LEU A 175 -3.74 7.54 10.19
C LEU A 175 -3.62 8.54 11.36
N PHE A 176 -2.53 8.44 12.10
CA PHE A 176 -2.27 9.18 13.34
C PHE A 176 -2.37 10.69 13.15
N ASP A 177 -2.89 11.40 14.16
CA ASP A 177 -3.13 12.85 14.14
C ASP A 177 -3.98 13.36 12.96
N SER A 178 -4.77 12.49 12.31
CA SER A 178 -5.69 12.88 11.24
C SER A 178 -7.10 13.23 11.76
N GLY A 179 -7.43 12.81 12.97
CA GLY A 179 -8.79 12.86 13.51
C GLY A 179 -9.72 11.78 12.94
N ILE A 180 -9.26 10.97 11.98
CA ILE A 180 -10.05 9.87 11.42
C ILE A 180 -10.00 8.69 12.38
N THR A 181 -11.16 8.32 12.92
CA THR A 181 -11.34 7.13 13.77
C THR A 181 -12.15 6.04 13.08
N VAL A 182 -12.88 6.40 12.04
CA VAL A 182 -13.67 5.49 11.20
C VAL A 182 -13.59 5.92 9.74
N PHE A 183 -13.63 4.94 8.85
CA PHE A 183 -13.66 5.17 7.39
C PHE A 183 -15.07 5.41 6.86
N SER A 184 -16.11 4.81 7.49
CA SER A 184 -17.50 4.93 7.02
C SER A 184 -17.92 6.38 6.84
N GLY A 185 -18.45 6.68 5.66
CA GLY A 185 -18.92 8.02 5.28
C GLY A 185 -17.81 9.03 4.98
N GLN A 186 -16.53 8.61 4.98
CA GLN A 186 -15.42 9.47 4.61
C GLN A 186 -15.26 9.53 3.10
N THR A 187 -14.80 10.67 2.61
CA THR A 187 -14.22 10.80 1.28
C THR A 187 -12.78 11.27 1.46
N LEU A 188 -11.85 10.43 1.02
CA LEU A 188 -10.42 10.70 1.05
C LEU A 188 -9.92 10.89 -0.39
N ARG A 189 -8.77 11.53 -0.55
CA ARG A 189 -8.03 11.46 -1.81
C ARG A 189 -6.88 10.47 -1.65
N GLY A 190 -6.52 9.78 -2.71
CA GLY A 190 -5.42 8.83 -2.65
C GLY A 190 -5.02 8.29 -4.01
N ASN A 191 -3.95 7.51 -4.01
CA ASN A 191 -3.50 6.75 -5.16
C ASN A 191 -2.88 5.43 -4.68
N ILE A 192 -2.74 4.47 -5.58
CA ILE A 192 -2.21 3.14 -5.27
C ILE A 192 -1.07 2.88 -6.24
N TYR A 193 0.01 2.27 -5.74
CA TYR A 193 1.24 2.16 -6.49
C TYR A 193 1.86 0.77 -6.41
N LYS A 194 2.64 0.46 -7.43
CA LYS A 194 3.58 -0.65 -7.46
C LYS A 194 4.96 -0.09 -7.82
N CYS A 195 5.93 -0.38 -6.99
CA CYS A 195 7.31 -0.02 -7.26
C CYS A 195 8.29 -1.15 -6.95
N GLY A 196 9.53 -0.89 -7.28
CA GLY A 196 10.66 -1.76 -7.05
C GLY A 196 11.94 -1.09 -7.52
N ASP A 197 12.39 -0.08 -6.76
CA ASP A 197 13.50 0.79 -7.17
C ASP A 197 14.82 0.05 -7.34
N CYS A 198 15.07 -0.98 -6.51
CA CYS A 198 16.30 -1.78 -6.53
C CYS A 198 16.10 -3.19 -7.08
N LEU A 199 15.05 -3.42 -7.85
CA LEU A 199 14.89 -4.66 -8.61
C LEU A 199 15.75 -4.65 -9.88
N THR A 200 16.01 -5.83 -10.45
CA THR A 200 16.74 -5.96 -11.73
C THR A 200 16.06 -5.15 -12.83
N THR A 201 14.73 -5.06 -12.78
CA THR A 201 13.93 -4.24 -13.69
C THR A 201 13.12 -3.24 -12.87
N PRO A 202 13.67 -2.06 -12.55
CA PRO A 202 12.93 -1.03 -11.81
C PRO A 202 11.64 -0.64 -12.53
N HIS A 203 10.58 -0.38 -11.76
CA HIS A 203 9.28 -0.04 -12.31
C HIS A 203 8.45 0.79 -11.35
N PHE A 204 7.54 1.60 -11.92
CA PHE A 204 6.70 2.54 -11.19
C PHE A 204 5.33 2.62 -11.85
N LEU A 205 4.32 1.98 -11.25
CA LEU A 205 2.95 2.02 -11.71
C LEU A 205 2.05 2.71 -10.71
N SER A 206 0.97 3.29 -11.20
CA SER A 206 -0.08 3.88 -10.36
C SER A 206 -1.48 3.49 -10.83
N LEU A 207 -2.45 3.63 -9.93
CA LEU A 207 -3.87 3.47 -10.27
C LEU A 207 -4.40 4.69 -11.05
N PHE A 208 -4.10 5.90 -10.55
CA PHE A 208 -4.39 7.16 -11.24
C PHE A 208 -3.11 7.72 -11.86
N PRO A 209 -3.16 8.26 -13.08
CA PRO A 209 -1.97 8.70 -13.79
C PRO A 209 -1.27 9.87 -13.07
N ILE A 210 0.06 9.91 -13.23
CA ILE A 210 0.93 10.96 -12.73
C ILE A 210 1.64 11.62 -13.92
N ASP A 211 1.66 12.94 -13.96
CA ASP A 211 2.34 13.72 -14.99
C ASP A 211 3.48 14.53 -14.36
N THR A 212 4.64 13.87 -14.20
CA THR A 212 5.88 14.49 -13.70
C THR A 212 7.07 14.07 -14.56
N PRO A 213 8.14 14.89 -14.67
CA PRO A 213 9.30 14.56 -15.50
C PRO A 213 10.08 13.32 -15.03
N GLN A 214 10.03 12.99 -13.74
CA GLN A 214 10.74 11.88 -13.11
C GLN A 214 9.82 11.12 -12.16
N PRO A 215 10.08 9.83 -11.86
CA PRO A 215 9.28 9.06 -10.92
C PRO A 215 9.14 9.75 -9.56
N ASP A 216 7.90 10.08 -9.22
CA ASP A 216 7.56 10.68 -7.94
C ASP A 216 6.09 10.36 -7.59
N PHE A 217 5.88 9.49 -6.59
CA PHE A 217 4.56 9.14 -6.07
C PHE A 217 4.02 10.15 -5.04
N HIS A 218 4.92 10.96 -4.48
CA HIS A 218 4.59 11.95 -3.45
C HIS A 218 3.97 13.23 -4.04
N ARG A 219 2.96 13.06 -4.89
CA ARG A 219 2.32 14.11 -5.69
C ARG A 219 0.80 14.10 -5.45
N PRO A 220 0.35 14.68 -4.31
CA PRO A 220 -1.06 14.64 -3.93
C PRO A 220 -2.01 15.32 -4.92
N GLU A 221 -1.52 16.18 -5.82
CA GLU A 221 -2.31 16.78 -6.89
C GLU A 221 -2.86 15.72 -7.88
N PHE A 222 -2.22 14.55 -8.00
CA PHE A 222 -2.65 13.43 -8.86
C PHE A 222 -3.44 12.36 -8.10
N PHE A 223 -3.80 12.60 -6.84
CA PHE A 223 -4.65 11.67 -6.10
C PHE A 223 -6.09 11.72 -6.60
N GLY A 224 -6.68 10.56 -6.82
CA GLY A 224 -8.09 10.41 -7.11
C GLY A 224 -8.95 10.36 -5.85
N GLU A 225 -10.26 10.41 -6.01
CA GLU A 225 -11.22 10.36 -4.91
C GLU A 225 -11.56 8.91 -4.52
N LEU A 226 -11.55 8.63 -3.24
CA LEU A 226 -11.91 7.37 -2.60
C LEU A 226 -13.07 7.64 -1.63
N THR A 227 -14.28 7.18 -1.98
CA THR A 227 -15.50 7.36 -1.17
C THR A 227 -15.81 6.07 -0.42
N PHE A 228 -15.81 6.13 0.89
CA PHE A 228 -16.04 5.01 1.79
C PHE A 228 -17.52 4.94 2.18
N GLU A 229 -18.19 3.79 1.91
CA GLU A 229 -19.61 3.56 2.27
C GLU A 229 -19.90 3.63 3.78
#